data_14ca270c18d43152fb987bf1e1837c21
#
_entry.id   14ca270c18d43152fb987bf1e1837c21
#
_cell.length_a   1.000
_cell.length_b   1.000
_cell.length_c   1.000
_cell.angle_alpha   90.00
_cell.angle_beta   90.00
_cell.angle_gamma   90.00
#
_symmetry.space_group_name_H-M   'P 1'
#
loop_
_entity.id
_entity.type
_entity.pdbx_description
1 polymer ?
#
loop_
_entity_poly.entity_id
_entity_poly.type
_entity_poly.pdbx_seq_one_letter_code
_entity_poly.pdbx_strand_id
1 'polypeptide(L)'
;MYALAQTCKRLDWIWMSPHWRLARRVLTRAAMVLLIMTLLYGVWPYSTLWRLEHAVAQNDRVTLAGLVDLDAVREEIARRLNKDQVSLIEAVSDAFIEWLESGIRQHGVEALQILVTLDWISEQFARIPTHSLGLWASISEIFFEAPNDVRIRIDRTPLAPPLILRLQLDGLTWHVTMIHD
;
A
#
# COMPACT_ATOMS: atom_id res chain seq x y z
N MET A 1 45.66 13.87 -43.17
CA MET A 1 45.43 14.46 -41.83
C MET A 1 44.37 15.55 -41.81
N TYR A 2 43.80 16.03 -42.93
CA TYR A 2 42.81 17.12 -43.00
C TYR A 2 41.32 16.66 -42.91
N ALA A 3 41.02 15.38 -43.07
CA ALA A 3 39.65 14.88 -43.10
C ALA A 3 38.99 14.75 -41.70
N LEU A 4 39.76 14.54 -40.64
CA LEU A 4 39.24 14.38 -39.27
C LEU A 4 38.89 15.72 -38.59
N ALA A 5 39.46 16.84 -39.05
CA ALA A 5 39.16 18.15 -38.48
C ALA A 5 37.82 18.73 -38.98
N GLN A 6 37.32 18.27 -40.12
CA GLN A 6 36.05 18.76 -40.64
C GLN A 6 34.83 18.06 -40.01
N THR A 7 34.98 16.83 -39.51
CA THR A 7 33.90 16.11 -38.82
C THR A 7 33.59 16.66 -37.44
N CYS A 8 34.62 17.15 -36.70
CA CYS A 8 34.43 17.81 -35.42
C CYS A 8 33.63 19.12 -35.52
N LYS A 9 33.89 19.94 -36.54
CA LYS A 9 33.17 21.22 -36.73
C LYS A 9 31.67 21.03 -37.06
N ARG A 10 31.27 19.90 -37.65
CA ARG A 10 29.87 19.60 -37.93
C ARG A 10 29.05 19.20 -36.71
N LEU A 11 29.70 18.61 -35.74
CA LEU A 11 29.04 18.22 -34.46
C LEU A 11 28.75 19.46 -33.61
N ASP A 12 29.66 20.45 -33.57
CA ASP A 12 29.46 21.70 -32.81
C ASP A 12 28.29 22.54 -33.33
N TRP A 13 27.99 22.48 -34.63
CA TRP A 13 26.87 23.23 -35.22
C TRP A 13 25.51 22.71 -34.86
N ILE A 14 25.38 21.38 -34.60
CA ILE A 14 24.14 20.76 -34.15
C ILE A 14 23.81 21.22 -32.71
N TRP A 15 24.81 21.44 -31.88
CA TRP A 15 24.65 21.89 -30.49
C TRP A 15 24.31 23.38 -30.34
N MET A 16 24.58 24.18 -31.38
CA MET A 16 24.35 25.63 -31.37
C MET A 16 23.06 26.08 -32.02
N SER A 17 22.24 25.19 -32.57
CA SER A 17 20.97 25.57 -33.19
C SER A 17 19.95 26.06 -32.13
N PRO A 18 19.22 27.17 -32.36
CA PRO A 18 18.23 27.68 -31.41
C PRO A 18 17.10 26.67 -31.13
N HIS A 19 16.81 25.79 -32.06
CA HIS A 19 15.84 24.69 -31.91
C HIS A 19 16.26 23.66 -30.84
N TRP A 20 17.56 23.36 -30.71
CA TRP A 20 18.06 22.45 -29.68
C TRP A 20 17.89 23.02 -28.27
N ARG A 21 18.10 24.32 -28.09
CA ARG A 21 17.90 24.98 -26.81
C ARG A 21 16.42 24.99 -26.38
N LEU A 22 15.53 25.19 -27.32
CA LEU A 22 14.07 25.07 -27.08
C LEU A 22 13.68 23.65 -26.77
N ALA A 23 14.10 22.67 -27.57
CA ALA A 23 13.83 21.25 -27.35
C ALA A 23 14.35 20.79 -25.97
N ARG A 24 15.57 21.20 -25.57
CA ARG A 24 16.13 20.89 -24.26
C ARG A 24 15.31 21.50 -23.11
N ARG A 25 14.84 22.76 -23.25
CA ARG A 25 13.99 23.40 -22.25
C ARG A 25 12.64 22.71 -22.10
N VAL A 26 12.03 22.31 -23.21
CA VAL A 26 10.77 21.56 -23.20
C VAL A 26 10.98 20.19 -22.55
N LEU A 27 12.03 19.47 -22.94
CA LEU A 27 12.35 18.15 -22.38
C LEU A 27 12.64 18.23 -20.88
N THR A 28 13.40 19.22 -20.42
CA THR A 28 13.69 19.38 -18.98
C THR A 28 12.42 19.73 -18.18
N ARG A 29 11.53 20.56 -18.73
CA ARG A 29 10.24 20.84 -18.08
C ARG A 29 9.34 19.61 -18.05
N ALA A 30 9.25 18.87 -19.14
CA ALA A 30 8.49 17.62 -19.19
C ALA A 30 9.04 16.59 -18.20
N ALA A 31 10.36 16.43 -18.13
CA ALA A 31 11.00 15.54 -17.17
C ALA A 31 10.74 15.97 -15.71
N MET A 32 10.75 17.29 -15.45
CA MET A 32 10.45 17.83 -14.12
C MET A 32 8.99 17.59 -13.72
N VAL A 33 8.04 17.80 -14.63
CA VAL A 33 6.62 17.51 -14.41
C VAL A 33 6.43 16.02 -14.14
N LEU A 34 7.03 15.16 -14.95
CA LEU A 34 6.95 13.71 -14.78
C LEU A 34 7.52 13.29 -13.43
N LEU A 35 8.66 13.84 -13.00
CA LEU A 35 9.25 13.59 -11.70
C LEU A 35 8.30 13.99 -10.56
N ILE A 36 7.71 15.19 -10.65
CA ILE A 36 6.75 15.68 -9.64
C ILE A 36 5.53 14.76 -9.58
N MET A 37 4.97 14.36 -10.71
CA MET A 37 3.83 13.44 -10.77
C MET A 37 4.17 12.08 -10.15
N THR A 38 5.36 11.54 -10.42
CA THR A 38 5.82 10.28 -9.82
C THR A 38 5.97 10.40 -8.29
N LEU A 39 6.52 11.51 -7.81
CA LEU A 39 6.66 11.77 -6.38
C LEU A 39 5.28 11.91 -5.70
N LEU A 40 4.36 12.68 -6.29
CA LEU A 40 3.01 12.82 -5.78
C LEU A 40 2.28 11.46 -5.74
N TYR A 41 2.44 10.66 -6.78
CA TYR A 41 1.90 9.31 -6.83
C TYR A 41 2.47 8.43 -5.71
N GLY A 42 3.78 8.46 -5.49
CA GLY A 42 4.44 7.70 -4.41
C GLY A 42 4.00 8.11 -3.01
N VAL A 43 3.65 9.41 -2.82
CA VAL A 43 3.17 9.93 -1.51
C VAL A 43 1.69 9.66 -1.28
N TRP A 44 0.91 9.41 -2.32
CA TRP A 44 -0.55 9.27 -2.23
C TRP A 44 -1.04 8.19 -1.24
N PRO A 45 -0.54 6.93 -1.24
CA PRO A 45 -0.98 5.93 -0.27
C PRO A 45 -0.74 6.34 1.19
N TYR A 46 0.27 7.17 1.45
CA TYR A 46 0.54 7.69 2.80
C TYR A 46 -0.58 8.60 3.30
N SER A 47 -1.23 9.35 2.42
CA SER A 47 -2.38 10.18 2.79
C SER A 47 -3.57 9.33 3.26
N THR A 48 -3.74 8.14 2.67
CA THR A 48 -4.76 7.18 3.08
C THR A 48 -4.46 6.59 4.46
N LEU A 49 -3.21 6.25 4.73
CA LEU A 49 -2.78 5.78 6.05
C LEU A 49 -3.01 6.86 7.14
N TRP A 50 -2.67 8.10 6.83
CA TRP A 50 -2.92 9.20 7.76
C TRP A 50 -4.40 9.39 8.06
N ARG A 51 -5.25 9.33 7.03
CA ARG A 51 -6.71 9.39 7.19
C ARG A 51 -7.24 8.20 7.98
N LEU A 52 -6.70 7.00 7.73
CA LEU A 52 -7.06 5.78 8.44
C LEU A 52 -6.73 5.90 9.94
N GLU A 53 -5.51 6.34 10.28
CA GLU A 53 -5.09 6.58 11.66
C GLU A 53 -6.02 7.58 12.36
N HIS A 54 -6.35 8.68 11.68
CA HIS A 54 -7.25 9.71 12.22
C HIS A 54 -8.68 9.18 12.43
N ALA A 55 -9.20 8.42 11.44
CA ALA A 55 -10.53 7.83 11.54
C ALA A 55 -10.62 6.84 12.71
N VAL A 56 -9.60 6.01 12.92
CA VAL A 56 -9.53 5.10 14.07
C VAL A 56 -9.44 5.88 15.38
N ALA A 57 -8.54 6.88 15.47
CA ALA A 57 -8.34 7.66 16.67
C ALA A 57 -9.60 8.46 17.09
N GLN A 58 -10.39 8.92 16.14
CA GLN A 58 -11.63 9.68 16.37
C GLN A 58 -12.88 8.78 16.40
N ASN A 59 -12.73 7.46 16.21
CA ASN A 59 -13.83 6.52 16.07
C ASN A 59 -14.84 6.93 14.98
N ASP A 60 -14.31 7.52 13.88
CA ASP A 60 -15.10 7.97 12.73
C ASP A 60 -15.35 6.79 11.78
N ARG A 61 -16.47 6.10 12.05
CA ARG A 61 -16.89 4.92 11.26
C ARG A 61 -17.22 5.25 9.81
N VAL A 62 -17.67 6.47 9.52
CA VAL A 62 -18.05 6.87 8.16
C VAL A 62 -16.79 6.99 7.29
N THR A 63 -15.77 7.68 7.78
CA THR A 63 -14.49 7.80 7.10
C THR A 63 -13.81 6.44 7.00
N LEU A 64 -13.86 5.62 8.06
CA LEU A 64 -13.27 4.28 8.07
C LEU A 64 -13.93 3.37 7.02
N ALA A 65 -15.28 3.39 6.91
CA ALA A 65 -16.01 2.63 5.89
C ALA A 65 -15.67 3.06 4.46
N GLY A 66 -15.31 4.33 4.25
CA GLY A 66 -14.85 4.82 2.94
C GLY A 66 -13.40 4.49 2.61
N LEU A 67 -12.59 4.10 3.59
CA LEU A 67 -11.17 3.76 3.40
C LEU A 67 -10.91 2.26 3.36
N VAL A 68 -11.84 1.44 3.86
CA VAL A 68 -11.70 -0.01 3.95
C VAL A 68 -12.74 -0.67 3.08
N ASP A 69 -12.29 -1.50 2.15
CA ASP A 69 -13.14 -2.39 1.39
C ASP A 69 -13.34 -3.70 2.19
N LEU A 70 -14.40 -3.73 3.00
CA LEU A 70 -14.72 -4.88 3.85
C LEU A 70 -14.97 -6.16 3.05
N ASP A 71 -15.54 -6.04 1.86
CA ASP A 71 -15.88 -7.21 1.06
C ASP A 71 -14.59 -7.80 0.45
N ALA A 72 -13.68 -6.96 -0.02
CA ALA A 72 -12.36 -7.40 -0.45
C ALA A 72 -11.54 -8.04 0.69
N VAL A 73 -11.60 -7.46 1.90
CA VAL A 73 -10.93 -8.04 3.08
C VAL A 73 -11.49 -9.42 3.40
N ARG A 74 -12.82 -9.57 3.41
CA ARG A 74 -13.50 -10.87 3.68
C ARG A 74 -13.17 -11.91 2.61
N GLU A 75 -13.16 -11.51 1.34
CA GLU A 75 -12.81 -12.38 0.22
C GLU A 75 -11.37 -12.87 0.30
N GLU A 76 -10.44 -11.99 0.63
CA GLU A 76 -9.02 -12.36 0.80
C GLU A 76 -8.83 -13.33 1.98
N ILE A 77 -9.50 -13.09 3.10
CA ILE A 77 -9.50 -14.01 4.24
C ILE A 77 -10.07 -15.37 3.83
N ALA A 78 -11.23 -15.39 3.14
CA ALA A 78 -11.83 -16.63 2.65
C ALA A 78 -10.89 -17.39 1.70
N ARG A 79 -10.19 -16.68 0.83
CA ARG A 79 -9.23 -17.27 -0.11
C ARG A 79 -8.05 -17.93 0.62
N ARG A 80 -7.53 -17.28 1.66
CA ARG A 80 -6.47 -17.85 2.52
C ARG A 80 -6.92 -19.11 3.23
N LEU A 81 -8.06 -19.06 3.90
CA LEU A 81 -8.63 -20.22 4.59
C LEU A 81 -8.80 -21.42 3.65
N ASN A 82 -9.26 -21.19 2.42
CA ASN A 82 -9.38 -22.25 1.42
C ASN A 82 -8.01 -22.80 0.96
N LYS A 83 -7.01 -21.94 0.87
CA LYS A 83 -5.65 -22.33 0.48
C LYS A 83 -4.97 -23.16 1.56
N ASP A 84 -5.12 -22.77 2.82
CA ASP A 84 -4.51 -23.45 3.96
C ASP A 84 -5.14 -24.83 4.21
N GLN A 85 -6.40 -25.03 3.86
CA GLN A 85 -7.01 -26.37 3.86
C GLN A 85 -6.39 -27.33 2.84
N VAL A 86 -5.78 -26.82 1.76
CA VAL A 86 -5.13 -27.63 0.72
C VAL A 86 -3.66 -27.89 1.06
N SER A 87 -3.01 -27.04 1.83
CA SER A 87 -1.62 -27.19 2.23
C SER A 87 -1.50 -27.67 3.68
N LEU A 88 -1.67 -28.99 3.89
CA LEU A 88 -1.39 -29.69 5.17
C LEU A 88 0.12 -29.73 5.53
N ILE A 89 0.92 -28.86 4.98
CA ILE A 89 2.38 -28.84 5.21
C ILE A 89 2.78 -27.45 5.71
N GLU A 90 3.13 -27.39 6.98
CA GLU A 90 3.58 -26.22 7.77
C GLU A 90 2.47 -25.40 8.42
N ALA A 91 1.92 -25.98 9.47
CA ALA A 91 1.07 -25.27 10.42
C ALA A 91 1.92 -24.32 11.29
N VAL A 92 2.17 -23.14 10.80
CA VAL A 92 2.26 -21.98 11.69
C VAL A 92 0.80 -21.53 11.88
N SER A 93 0.20 -22.04 12.94
CA SER A 93 -1.15 -21.65 13.35
C SER A 93 -1.10 -20.19 13.77
N ASP A 94 -1.51 -19.32 12.87
CA ASP A 94 -1.70 -17.91 13.15
C ASP A 94 -2.91 -17.81 14.11
N ALA A 95 -2.76 -17.13 15.24
CA ALA A 95 -3.82 -16.98 16.25
C ALA A 95 -5.11 -16.38 15.66
N PHE A 96 -4.97 -15.59 14.59
CA PHE A 96 -6.07 -15.04 13.81
C PHE A 96 -6.83 -16.14 13.02
N ILE A 97 -6.11 -17.05 12.39
CA ILE A 97 -6.70 -18.20 11.66
C ILE A 97 -7.45 -19.13 12.62
N GLU A 98 -6.90 -19.46 13.78
CA GLU A 98 -7.57 -20.27 14.81
C GLU A 98 -8.88 -19.61 15.28
N TRP A 99 -8.85 -18.28 15.50
CA TRP A 99 -10.05 -17.54 15.90
C TRP A 99 -11.13 -17.56 14.81
N LEU A 100 -10.75 -17.36 13.54
CA LEU A 100 -11.66 -17.45 12.40
C LEU A 100 -12.21 -18.86 12.19
N GLU A 101 -11.38 -19.90 12.27
CA GLU A 101 -11.82 -21.29 12.16
C GLU A 101 -12.85 -21.67 13.23
N SER A 102 -12.64 -21.16 14.47
CA SER A 102 -13.61 -21.37 15.53
C SER A 102 -14.96 -20.70 15.22
N GLY A 103 -14.95 -19.51 14.64
CA GLY A 103 -16.14 -18.78 14.20
C GLY A 103 -16.85 -19.47 13.04
N ILE A 104 -16.10 -19.94 12.05
CA ILE A 104 -16.66 -20.67 10.90
C ILE A 104 -17.29 -22.00 11.34
N ARG A 105 -16.69 -22.72 12.28
CA ARG A 105 -17.27 -23.94 12.86
C ARG A 105 -18.61 -23.69 13.57
N GLN A 106 -18.79 -22.50 14.15
CA GLN A 106 -20.02 -22.13 14.85
C GLN A 106 -21.11 -21.56 13.95
N HIS A 107 -20.76 -20.77 12.95
CA HIS A 107 -21.65 -19.91 12.18
C HIS A 107 -21.62 -20.17 10.65
N GLY A 108 -20.80 -21.12 10.19
CA GLY A 108 -20.66 -21.40 8.76
C GLY A 108 -19.94 -20.27 7.99
N VAL A 109 -20.16 -20.20 6.68
CA VAL A 109 -19.52 -19.20 5.79
C VAL A 109 -19.96 -17.77 6.13
N GLU A 110 -21.11 -17.57 6.77
CA GLU A 110 -21.60 -16.26 7.21
C GLU A 110 -20.78 -15.69 8.38
N ALA A 111 -19.95 -16.50 9.04
CA ALA A 111 -19.08 -16.07 10.13
C ALA A 111 -18.19 -14.88 9.73
N LEU A 112 -17.67 -14.84 8.50
CA LEU A 112 -16.84 -13.74 8.02
C LEU A 112 -17.58 -12.39 8.03
N GLN A 113 -18.87 -12.38 7.73
CA GLN A 113 -19.67 -11.16 7.76
C GLN A 113 -19.90 -10.65 9.18
N ILE A 114 -20.02 -11.58 10.13
CA ILE A 114 -20.27 -11.27 11.55
C ILE A 114 -18.97 -10.86 12.25
N LEU A 115 -17.85 -11.55 11.96
CA LEU A 115 -16.59 -11.39 12.66
C LEU A 115 -15.73 -10.26 12.08
N VAL A 116 -15.66 -10.14 10.74
CA VAL A 116 -14.87 -9.12 10.06
C VAL A 116 -15.72 -7.87 9.85
N THR A 117 -15.66 -6.98 10.82
CA THR A 117 -16.43 -5.73 10.87
C THR A 117 -15.48 -4.53 10.95
N LEU A 118 -16.01 -3.31 10.76
CA LEU A 118 -15.22 -2.08 10.99
C LEU A 118 -14.72 -1.98 12.42
N ASP A 119 -15.49 -2.46 13.40
CA ASP A 119 -15.08 -2.47 14.80
C ASP A 119 -13.89 -3.41 15.03
N TRP A 120 -13.91 -4.58 14.42
CA TRP A 120 -12.77 -5.49 14.44
C TRP A 120 -11.52 -4.84 13.83
N ILE A 121 -11.65 -4.18 12.68
CA ILE A 121 -10.55 -3.45 12.04
C ILE A 121 -10.01 -2.36 12.98
N SER A 122 -10.90 -1.53 13.55
CA SER A 122 -10.53 -0.50 14.50
C SER A 122 -9.76 -1.07 15.70
N GLU A 123 -10.17 -2.24 16.21
CA GLU A 123 -9.50 -2.93 17.30
C GLU A 123 -8.10 -3.42 16.91
N GLN A 124 -7.89 -3.91 15.67
CA GLN A 124 -6.55 -4.29 15.21
C GLN A 124 -5.59 -3.08 15.22
N PHE A 125 -6.05 -1.91 14.81
CA PHE A 125 -5.25 -0.68 14.88
C PHE A 125 -5.06 -0.17 16.31
N ALA A 126 -6.04 -0.31 17.18
CA ALA A 126 -5.92 0.09 18.58
C ALA A 126 -4.85 -0.73 19.35
N ARG A 127 -4.52 -1.93 18.89
CA ARG A 127 -3.45 -2.77 19.45
C ARG A 127 -2.03 -2.32 19.05
N ILE A 128 -1.91 -1.36 18.13
CA ILE A 128 -0.61 -0.82 17.75
C ILE A 128 -0.16 0.17 18.83
N PRO A 129 1.07 0.05 19.35
CA PRO A 129 1.57 0.98 20.36
C PRO A 129 1.59 2.40 19.79
N THR A 130 0.81 3.29 20.41
CA THR A 130 0.76 4.70 20.00
C THR A 130 1.98 5.40 20.60
N HIS A 131 3.06 5.48 19.87
CA HIS A 131 4.19 6.33 20.20
C HIS A 131 3.87 7.80 19.86
N SER A 132 4.71 8.72 20.28
CA SER A 132 4.56 10.16 20.00
C SER A 132 4.45 10.51 18.51
N LEU A 133 4.84 9.62 17.62
CA LEU A 133 4.75 9.74 16.17
C LEU A 133 3.59 8.94 15.55
N GLY A 134 2.67 8.39 16.38
CA GLY A 134 1.51 7.63 15.92
C GLY A 134 1.87 6.32 15.20
N LEU A 135 1.02 5.93 14.26
CA LEU A 135 1.17 4.74 13.42
C LEU A 135 2.51 4.73 12.65
N TRP A 136 3.00 5.91 12.26
CA TRP A 136 4.22 6.08 11.45
C TRP A 136 5.47 5.50 12.10
N ALA A 137 5.58 5.59 13.42
CA ALA A 137 6.73 5.03 14.14
C ALA A 137 6.77 3.51 14.13
N SER A 138 5.63 2.87 13.88
CA SER A 138 5.48 1.42 13.88
C SER A 138 5.59 0.81 12.47
N ILE A 139 5.62 1.64 11.42
CA ILE A 139 5.79 1.15 10.05
C ILE A 139 7.25 0.74 9.83
N SER A 140 7.47 -0.54 9.58
CA SER A 140 8.81 -1.09 9.30
C SER A 140 9.11 -1.22 7.82
N GLU A 141 8.08 -1.44 6.99
CA GLU A 141 8.27 -1.65 5.55
C GLU A 141 7.07 -1.13 4.77
N ILE A 142 7.35 -0.48 3.62
CA ILE A 142 6.35 -0.13 2.61
C ILE A 142 6.88 -0.58 1.26
N PHE A 143 6.12 -1.43 0.59
CA PHE A 143 6.52 -2.02 -0.68
C PHE A 143 5.39 -1.93 -1.72
N PHE A 144 5.70 -1.38 -2.89
CA PHE A 144 4.81 -1.41 -4.04
C PHE A 144 4.93 -2.76 -4.75
N GLU A 145 3.92 -3.62 -4.63
CA GLU A 145 3.85 -4.90 -5.36
C GLU A 145 3.49 -4.65 -6.83
N ALA A 146 2.65 -3.65 -7.08
CA ALA A 146 2.30 -3.14 -8.39
C ALA A 146 2.05 -1.62 -8.32
N PRO A 147 1.93 -0.90 -9.45
CA PRO A 147 1.61 0.52 -9.41
C PRO A 147 0.34 0.84 -8.61
N ASN A 148 -0.65 -0.02 -8.62
CA ASN A 148 -1.93 0.14 -7.92
C ASN A 148 -2.03 -0.71 -6.65
N ASP A 149 -0.93 -1.23 -6.12
CA ASP A 149 -0.92 -2.18 -5.00
C ASP A 149 0.27 -1.91 -4.09
N VAL A 150 0.00 -1.64 -2.82
CA VAL A 150 1.00 -1.33 -1.80
C VAL A 150 0.80 -2.23 -0.59
N ARG A 151 1.87 -2.91 -0.21
CA ARG A 151 1.93 -3.67 1.03
C ARG A 151 2.69 -2.87 2.09
N ILE A 152 2.13 -2.84 3.29
CA ILE A 152 2.68 -2.11 4.44
C ILE A 152 2.79 -3.08 5.60
N ARG A 153 3.97 -3.12 6.20
CA ARG A 153 4.24 -3.88 7.41
C ARG A 153 4.32 -2.93 8.60
N ILE A 154 3.54 -3.22 9.62
CA ILE A 154 3.46 -2.43 10.85
C ILE A 154 3.88 -3.34 12.00
N ASP A 155 4.99 -3.00 12.64
CA ASP A 155 5.46 -3.74 13.80
C ASP A 155 4.63 -3.33 15.02
N ARG A 156 4.16 -4.30 15.76
CA ARG A 156 3.41 -4.11 17.02
C ARG A 156 4.38 -4.14 18.20
N THR A 157 4.25 -5.09 19.05
CA THR A 157 5.18 -5.35 20.16
C THR A 157 6.17 -6.46 19.76
N PRO A 158 7.34 -6.58 20.41
CA PRO A 158 8.30 -7.62 20.08
C PRO A 158 7.79 -9.07 20.21
N LEU A 159 6.65 -9.26 20.90
CA LEU A 159 6.03 -10.57 21.14
C LEU A 159 4.79 -10.80 20.24
N ALA A 160 4.32 -9.80 19.53
CA ALA A 160 3.16 -9.92 18.64
C ALA A 160 3.61 -9.95 17.18
N PRO A 161 2.96 -10.75 16.33
CA PRO A 161 3.25 -10.74 14.90
C PRO A 161 2.99 -9.34 14.29
N PRO A 162 3.72 -8.98 13.23
CA PRO A 162 3.51 -7.71 12.56
C PRO A 162 2.15 -7.68 11.85
N LEU A 163 1.51 -6.52 11.87
CA LEU A 163 0.30 -6.30 11.09
C LEU A 163 0.66 -5.99 9.63
N ILE A 164 0.12 -6.76 8.71
CA ILE A 164 0.32 -6.53 7.28
C ILE A 164 -0.97 -5.95 6.70
N LEU A 165 -0.83 -4.78 6.09
CA LEU A 165 -1.89 -4.09 5.36
C LEU A 165 -1.60 -4.14 3.87
N ARG A 166 -2.64 -4.31 3.08
CA ARG A 166 -2.59 -4.14 1.64
C ARG A 166 -3.53 -3.01 1.24
N LEU A 167 -2.99 -2.06 0.49
CA LEU A 167 -3.75 -0.97 -0.09
C LEU A 167 -3.84 -1.18 -1.59
N GLN A 168 -5.03 -1.09 -2.14
CA GLN A 168 -5.25 -1.09 -3.59
C GLN A 168 -5.86 0.22 -4.04
N LEU A 169 -5.41 0.70 -5.19
CA LEU A 169 -5.93 1.89 -5.84
C LEU A 169 -7.13 1.49 -6.69
N ASP A 170 -8.31 1.96 -6.29
CA ASP A 170 -9.53 1.89 -7.09
C ASP A 170 -9.93 3.29 -7.54
N GLY A 171 -9.91 3.51 -8.86
CA GLY A 171 -10.10 4.83 -9.45
C GLY A 171 -9.02 5.81 -8.97
N LEU A 172 -9.40 6.73 -8.10
CA LEU A 172 -8.52 7.76 -7.51
C LEU A 172 -8.41 7.62 -5.98
N THR A 173 -8.81 6.50 -5.41
CA THR A 173 -8.80 6.31 -3.95
C THR A 173 -8.08 5.02 -3.60
N TRP A 174 -7.22 5.10 -2.59
CA TRP A 174 -6.59 3.92 -2.02
C TRP A 174 -7.50 3.35 -0.95
N HIS A 175 -7.81 2.05 -1.04
CA HIS A 175 -8.61 1.31 -0.07
C HIS A 175 -7.78 0.20 0.56
N VAL A 176 -8.04 -0.05 1.83
CA VAL A 176 -7.51 -1.24 2.52
C VAL A 176 -8.31 -2.44 2.05
N THR A 177 -7.64 -3.39 1.38
CA THR A 177 -8.25 -4.61 0.84
C THR A 177 -7.81 -5.87 1.57
N MET A 178 -6.84 -5.76 2.48
CA MET A 178 -6.34 -6.88 3.27
C MET A 178 -5.74 -6.40 4.59
N ILE A 179 -6.04 -7.12 5.65
CA ILE A 179 -5.45 -6.95 6.98
C ILE A 179 -5.20 -8.34 7.56
N HIS A 180 -3.96 -8.61 7.97
CA HIS A 180 -3.61 -9.85 8.70
C HIS A 180 -2.37 -9.66 9.55
N ASP A 181 -2.15 -10.51 10.50
CA ASP A 181 -0.99 -10.67 11.36
C ASP A 181 -0.22 -11.94 11.04
#